data_de342a54be06502e17c377f4c205a175
#
_entry.id   de342a54be06502e17c377f4c205a175
#
_cell.length_a   1.000
_cell.length_b   1.000
_cell.length_c   1.000
_cell.angle_alpha   90.00
_cell.angle_beta   90.00
_cell.angle_gamma   90.00
#
_symmetry.space_group_name_H-M   'P 1'
#
loop_
_entity.id
_entity.type
_entity.pdbx_description
1 polymer ?
#
loop_
_entity_poly.entity_id
_entity_poly.type
_entity_poly.pdbx_seq_one_letter_code
_entity_poly.pdbx_strand_id
1 'polypeptide(L)'
;MRRADSGLRSLVISRSLLEHVVRTRVAAQGDIRILEACSVVGLASTDNCERVTGVRLRQTHTSAGTIDIDDSLAGDLVGDSLAADLVLDASGRASRSPQWLKELGYRRPQRDEMHIGVAYASRSYRREPDHLEGDNGIVIAATPGNPRAGVLLAQEGGRWIVTLAGYFGDGPPSDSDGYAAFAATLPSQDIHAVIRTAEPLDDPRPTRYPSSIRHRYEHLRRMPERFVVFGDAICTFNPIYGQGMTVAAAEALVLRDCLRRGTQQIGRRFARRAAKVIDIPWDIVVGGDLRFPGVEGRRSLKVRVINGYLERVHLAAASDPAVGRAFLAVANLTSRPERLLVPDVAARVIRGTWQRTTGARTAALTRR
;
A
#
# COMPACT_ATOMS: atom_id res chain seq x y z
N MET A 1 6.21 6.07 20.32
CA MET A 1 6.12 7.56 20.29
C MET A 1 5.34 8.02 21.49
N ARG A 2 5.62 9.23 22.03
CA ARG A 2 4.82 9.80 23.10
C ARG A 2 3.41 10.09 22.59
N ARG A 3 2.37 9.73 23.38
CA ARG A 3 0.97 10.04 23.05
C ARG A 3 0.79 11.56 22.93
N ALA A 4 0.21 12.03 21.84
CA ALA A 4 -0.12 13.41 21.59
C ALA A 4 -1.16 13.52 20.49
N ASP A 5 -1.98 14.55 20.53
CA ASP A 5 -2.85 14.88 19.43
C ASP A 5 -2.02 15.19 18.18
N SER A 6 -2.20 14.37 17.15
CA SER A 6 -1.51 14.53 15.86
C SER A 6 -2.24 15.47 14.92
N GLY A 7 -3.48 15.85 15.21
CA GLY A 7 -4.39 16.54 14.30
C GLY A 7 -4.90 15.67 13.16
N LEU A 8 -4.46 14.40 13.07
CA LEU A 8 -4.93 13.46 12.07
C LEU A 8 -6.18 12.75 12.58
N ARG A 9 -7.23 12.74 11.76
CA ARG A 9 -8.42 11.92 12.00
C ARG A 9 -8.34 10.69 11.10
N SER A 10 -8.54 9.52 11.69
CA SER A 10 -8.60 8.25 10.95
C SER A 10 -9.90 7.52 11.25
N LEU A 11 -10.39 6.80 10.27
CA LEU A 11 -11.49 5.88 10.44
C LEU A 11 -10.90 4.48 10.64
N VAL A 12 -11.27 3.85 11.75
CA VAL A 12 -10.85 2.48 12.06
C VAL A 12 -11.94 1.56 11.53
N ILE A 13 -11.64 0.87 10.43
CA ILE A 13 -12.62 0.10 9.65
C ILE A 13 -11.92 -1.09 9.00
N SER A 14 -12.61 -2.21 8.84
CA SER A 14 -12.11 -3.33 8.06
C SER A 14 -12.06 -2.98 6.57
N ARG A 15 -11.13 -3.61 5.85
CA ARG A 15 -11.07 -3.48 4.39
C ARG A 15 -12.37 -3.98 3.74
N SER A 16 -12.93 -5.05 4.25
CA SER A 16 -14.18 -5.64 3.72
C SER A 16 -15.36 -4.67 3.83
N LEU A 17 -15.51 -4.00 4.97
CA LEU A 17 -16.57 -3.01 5.13
C LEU A 17 -16.35 -1.78 4.26
N LEU A 18 -15.10 -1.28 4.18
CA LEU A 18 -14.76 -0.16 3.29
C LEU A 18 -15.08 -0.50 1.83
N GLU A 19 -14.67 -1.69 1.37
CA GLU A 19 -14.94 -2.16 0.01
C GLU A 19 -16.45 -2.30 -0.24
N HIS A 20 -17.19 -2.89 0.71
CA HIS A 20 -18.64 -3.02 0.62
C HIS A 20 -19.34 -1.66 0.48
N VAL A 21 -18.99 -0.68 1.32
CA VAL A 21 -19.56 0.67 1.27
C VAL A 21 -19.26 1.36 -0.06
N VAL A 22 -18.00 1.27 -0.53
CA VAL A 22 -17.60 1.88 -1.82
C VAL A 22 -18.32 1.19 -2.98
N ARG A 23 -18.34 -0.15 -3.01
CA ARG A 23 -18.99 -0.94 -4.06
C ARG A 23 -20.50 -0.65 -4.10
N THR A 24 -21.18 -0.62 -2.96
CA THR A 24 -22.60 -0.29 -2.88
C THR A 24 -22.89 1.10 -3.44
N ARG A 25 -22.08 2.10 -3.09
CA ARG A 25 -22.21 3.46 -3.62
C ARG A 25 -21.96 3.54 -5.13
N VAL A 26 -20.98 2.80 -5.63
CA VAL A 26 -20.68 2.73 -7.07
C VAL A 26 -21.81 2.04 -7.82
N ALA A 27 -22.31 0.91 -7.32
CA ALA A 27 -23.41 0.16 -7.94
C ALA A 27 -24.73 0.94 -7.94
N ALA A 28 -24.92 1.86 -6.99
CA ALA A 28 -26.09 2.75 -6.95
C ALA A 28 -26.06 3.88 -8.01
N GLN A 29 -24.94 4.07 -8.74
CA GLN A 29 -24.87 5.01 -9.87
C GLN A 29 -25.53 4.35 -11.08
N GLY A 30 -26.54 4.99 -11.64
CA GLY A 30 -27.35 4.40 -12.75
C GLY A 30 -26.59 4.26 -14.07
N ASP A 31 -25.46 4.94 -14.20
CA ASP A 31 -24.56 4.95 -15.37
C ASP A 31 -23.35 4.01 -15.23
N ILE A 32 -23.24 3.26 -14.10
CA ILE A 32 -22.15 2.31 -13.86
C ILE A 32 -22.71 0.88 -13.83
N ARG A 33 -22.15 0.01 -14.68
CA ARG A 33 -22.44 -1.42 -14.68
C ARG A 33 -21.25 -2.23 -14.17
N ILE A 34 -21.51 -3.21 -13.33
CA ILE A 34 -20.51 -4.14 -12.81
C ILE A 34 -20.77 -5.50 -13.45
N LEU A 35 -19.82 -5.96 -14.28
CA LEU A 35 -19.86 -7.28 -14.90
C LEU A 35 -19.09 -8.26 -14.02
N GLU A 36 -19.81 -9.20 -13.42
CA GLU A 36 -19.21 -10.25 -12.58
C GLU A 36 -18.87 -11.49 -13.41
N ALA A 37 -18.00 -12.36 -12.87
CA ALA A 37 -17.55 -13.60 -13.53
C ALA A 37 -16.99 -13.42 -14.95
N CYS A 38 -16.49 -12.22 -15.26
CA CYS A 38 -15.84 -11.90 -16.53
C CYS A 38 -14.35 -11.66 -16.31
N SER A 39 -13.52 -12.29 -17.15
CA SER A 39 -12.08 -12.06 -17.16
C SER A 39 -11.66 -11.32 -18.43
N VAL A 40 -10.96 -10.19 -18.27
CA VAL A 40 -10.32 -9.53 -19.41
C VAL A 40 -9.08 -10.31 -19.81
N VAL A 41 -9.05 -10.81 -21.04
CA VAL A 41 -7.97 -11.64 -21.55
C VAL A 41 -7.06 -10.90 -22.54
N GLY A 42 -7.46 -9.73 -23.02
CA GLY A 42 -6.68 -8.92 -23.95
C GLY A 42 -7.33 -7.58 -24.25
N LEU A 43 -6.64 -6.77 -25.04
CA LEU A 43 -7.16 -5.52 -25.58
C LEU A 43 -7.68 -5.75 -27.01
N ALA A 44 -8.79 -5.11 -27.35
CA ALA A 44 -9.21 -4.93 -28.73
C ALA A 44 -8.59 -3.62 -29.24
N SER A 45 -8.18 -3.59 -30.52
CA SER A 45 -7.52 -2.43 -31.11
C SER A 45 -7.89 -2.27 -32.58
N THR A 46 -7.59 -1.09 -33.13
CA THR A 46 -7.60 -0.88 -34.59
C THR A 46 -6.53 -1.75 -35.28
N ASP A 47 -6.70 -2.05 -36.57
CA ASP A 47 -5.78 -2.92 -37.34
C ASP A 47 -4.32 -2.46 -37.29
N ASN A 48 -4.07 -1.16 -37.25
CA ASN A 48 -2.74 -0.59 -37.08
C ASN A 48 -2.24 -0.55 -35.62
N CYS A 49 -3.00 -1.09 -34.67
CA CYS A 49 -2.71 -1.12 -33.24
C CYS A 49 -2.45 0.25 -32.58
N GLU A 50 -2.81 1.36 -33.23
CA GLU A 50 -2.56 2.71 -32.69
C GLU A 50 -3.58 3.13 -31.63
N ARG A 51 -4.75 2.50 -31.62
CA ARG A 51 -5.86 2.83 -30.71
C ARG A 51 -6.47 1.56 -30.11
N VAL A 52 -6.69 1.57 -28.81
CA VAL A 52 -7.52 0.59 -28.13
C VAL A 52 -8.99 0.94 -28.36
N THR A 53 -9.78 -0.04 -28.76
CA THR A 53 -11.21 0.09 -29.09
C THR A 53 -12.10 -0.67 -28.12
N GLY A 54 -11.51 -1.41 -27.19
CA GLY A 54 -12.23 -2.19 -26.19
C GLY A 54 -11.37 -3.25 -25.51
N VAL A 55 -12.02 -4.22 -24.90
CA VAL A 55 -11.39 -5.34 -24.22
C VAL A 55 -11.95 -6.66 -24.69
N ARG A 56 -11.12 -7.69 -24.76
CA ARG A 56 -11.56 -9.07 -25.03
C ARG A 56 -11.88 -9.75 -23.70
N LEU A 57 -13.06 -10.32 -23.62
CA LEU A 57 -13.61 -10.96 -22.44
C LEU A 57 -13.57 -12.48 -22.60
N ARG A 58 -13.42 -13.16 -21.50
CA ARG A 58 -13.70 -14.58 -21.36
C ARG A 58 -14.63 -14.76 -20.18
N GLN A 59 -15.80 -15.30 -20.42
CA GLN A 59 -16.71 -15.68 -19.37
C GLN A 59 -16.10 -16.84 -18.57
N THR A 60 -16.16 -16.72 -17.25
CA THR A 60 -15.77 -17.82 -16.38
C THR A 60 -17.06 -18.59 -16.07
N HIS A 61 -17.17 -19.82 -16.60
CA HIS A 61 -18.27 -20.71 -16.24
C HIS A 61 -18.18 -20.98 -14.73
N THR A 62 -19.19 -20.52 -13.99
CA THR A 62 -19.40 -20.99 -12.63
C THR A 62 -20.28 -22.23 -12.70
N SER A 63 -20.12 -23.15 -11.73
CA SER A 63 -20.95 -24.36 -11.61
C SER A 63 -22.47 -24.11 -11.53
N ALA A 64 -22.91 -22.85 -11.52
CA ALA A 64 -24.29 -22.39 -11.45
C ALA A 64 -24.92 -21.99 -12.80
N GLY A 65 -24.24 -22.16 -13.92
CA GLY A 65 -24.75 -21.84 -15.26
C GLY A 65 -23.97 -20.77 -16.00
N THR A 66 -24.28 -20.60 -17.29
CA THR A 66 -23.79 -19.49 -18.11
C THR A 66 -24.42 -18.20 -17.58
N ILE A 67 -23.61 -17.23 -17.24
CA ILE A 67 -24.15 -15.89 -16.91
C ILE A 67 -24.56 -15.27 -18.23
N ASP A 68 -25.86 -15.07 -18.41
CA ASP A 68 -26.37 -14.27 -19.50
C ASP A 68 -25.87 -12.84 -19.31
N ILE A 69 -25.03 -12.39 -20.25
CA ILE A 69 -24.73 -10.97 -20.37
C ILE A 69 -26.07 -10.33 -20.77
N ASP A 70 -26.59 -9.49 -19.87
CA ASP A 70 -27.85 -8.79 -20.05
C ASP A 70 -27.98 -8.23 -21.47
N ASP A 71 -29.10 -8.41 -22.12
CA ASP A 71 -29.43 -7.93 -23.48
C ASP A 71 -29.09 -6.42 -23.67
N SER A 72 -29.01 -5.66 -22.59
CA SER A 72 -28.59 -4.26 -22.61
C SER A 72 -27.14 -4.03 -23.03
N LEU A 73 -26.27 -5.08 -23.01
CA LEU A 73 -24.90 -5.05 -23.49
C LEU A 73 -24.74 -5.67 -24.87
N ALA A 74 -25.77 -6.28 -25.43
CA ALA A 74 -25.71 -6.95 -26.71
C ALA A 74 -25.25 -6.01 -27.85
N GLY A 75 -25.55 -4.71 -27.74
CA GLY A 75 -25.10 -3.69 -28.69
C GLY A 75 -23.62 -3.30 -28.58
N ASP A 76 -23.02 -3.50 -27.41
CA ASP A 76 -21.60 -3.16 -27.15
C ASP A 76 -20.66 -4.37 -27.32
N LEU A 77 -21.24 -5.58 -27.46
CA LEU A 77 -20.49 -6.82 -27.68
C LEU A 77 -20.31 -7.09 -29.17
N VAL A 78 -19.08 -7.22 -29.59
CA VAL A 78 -18.69 -7.71 -30.93
C VAL A 78 -17.94 -9.02 -30.74
N GLY A 79 -18.66 -10.14 -30.87
CA GLY A 79 -18.13 -11.45 -30.53
C GLY A 79 -17.79 -11.59 -29.05
N ASP A 80 -16.52 -11.80 -28.72
CA ASP A 80 -15.96 -11.87 -27.36
C ASP A 80 -15.41 -10.52 -26.87
N SER A 81 -15.62 -9.43 -27.60
CA SER A 81 -15.06 -8.12 -27.32
C SER A 81 -16.12 -7.12 -26.89
N LEU A 82 -15.86 -6.41 -25.78
CA LEU A 82 -16.65 -5.28 -25.31
C LEU A 82 -16.03 -3.98 -25.85
N ALA A 83 -16.78 -3.25 -26.67
CA ALA A 83 -16.33 -1.97 -27.23
C ALA A 83 -16.25 -0.89 -26.15
N ALA A 84 -15.29 0.02 -26.27
CA ALA A 84 -15.11 1.13 -25.35
C ALA A 84 -14.36 2.32 -25.98
N ASP A 85 -14.77 3.52 -25.61
CA ASP A 85 -14.07 4.77 -25.99
C ASP A 85 -12.76 4.96 -25.20
N LEU A 86 -12.66 4.40 -24.02
CA LEU A 86 -11.47 4.43 -23.16
C LEU A 86 -11.40 3.17 -22.33
N VAL A 87 -10.24 2.54 -22.29
CA VAL A 87 -9.96 1.40 -21.43
C VAL A 87 -9.01 1.82 -20.31
N LEU A 88 -9.41 1.54 -19.08
CA LEU A 88 -8.61 1.77 -17.88
C LEU A 88 -8.27 0.42 -17.23
N ASP A 89 -6.99 0.05 -17.23
CA ASP A 89 -6.52 -1.14 -16.50
C ASP A 89 -6.26 -0.79 -15.03
N ALA A 90 -7.17 -1.19 -14.15
CA ALA A 90 -7.05 -1.11 -12.70
C ALA A 90 -6.98 -2.52 -12.06
N SER A 91 -6.49 -3.52 -12.80
CA SER A 91 -6.45 -4.93 -12.37
C SER A 91 -5.40 -5.23 -11.28
N GLY A 92 -4.67 -4.21 -10.84
CA GLY A 92 -3.76 -4.29 -9.71
C GLY A 92 -2.45 -5.01 -10.05
N ARG A 93 -1.83 -5.64 -9.05
CA ARG A 93 -0.52 -6.29 -9.16
C ARG A 93 -0.45 -7.36 -10.26
N ALA A 94 -1.57 -8.00 -10.55
CA ALA A 94 -1.67 -9.04 -11.58
C ALA A 94 -1.88 -8.48 -13.00
N SER A 95 -1.79 -7.18 -13.19
CA SER A 95 -1.96 -6.52 -14.49
C SER A 95 -1.13 -7.17 -15.60
N ARG A 96 -1.78 -7.40 -16.70
CA ARG A 96 -1.16 -7.91 -17.93
C ARG A 96 -0.84 -6.81 -18.93
N SER A 97 -1.05 -5.54 -18.58
CA SER A 97 -0.77 -4.38 -19.43
C SER A 97 0.62 -4.40 -20.08
N PRO A 98 1.73 -4.73 -19.37
CA PRO A 98 3.03 -4.82 -20.01
C PRO A 98 3.09 -5.87 -21.13
N GLN A 99 2.35 -6.96 -20.99
CA GLN A 99 2.26 -8.03 -21.98
C GLN A 99 1.37 -7.58 -23.15
N TRP A 100 0.21 -7.02 -22.88
CA TRP A 100 -0.71 -6.53 -23.92
C TRP A 100 -0.07 -5.43 -24.77
N LEU A 101 0.69 -4.52 -24.17
CA LEU A 101 1.45 -3.52 -24.92
C LEU A 101 2.44 -4.16 -25.88
N LYS A 102 3.14 -5.22 -25.44
CA LYS A 102 4.05 -5.97 -26.32
C LYS A 102 3.31 -6.63 -27.48
N GLU A 103 2.15 -7.24 -27.23
CA GLU A 103 1.31 -7.88 -28.25
C GLU A 103 0.84 -6.87 -29.31
N LEU A 104 0.59 -5.62 -28.91
CA LEU A 104 0.25 -4.51 -29.80
C LEU A 104 1.48 -3.84 -30.46
N GLY A 105 2.69 -4.39 -30.31
CA GLY A 105 3.91 -3.84 -30.91
C GLY A 105 4.55 -2.67 -30.16
N TYR A 106 4.09 -2.36 -28.96
CA TYR A 106 4.70 -1.33 -28.11
C TYR A 106 5.81 -1.92 -27.23
N ARG A 107 6.71 -1.05 -26.74
CA ARG A 107 7.72 -1.45 -25.75
C ARG A 107 7.05 -1.72 -24.41
N ARG A 108 7.53 -2.76 -23.71
CA ARG A 108 7.19 -2.93 -22.29
C ARG A 108 7.78 -1.79 -21.46
N PRO A 109 7.07 -1.31 -20.42
CA PRO A 109 7.67 -0.38 -19.48
C PRO A 109 8.85 -1.04 -18.77
N GLN A 110 9.88 -0.25 -18.47
CA GLN A 110 10.93 -0.68 -17.55
C GLN A 110 10.29 -1.02 -16.20
N ARG A 111 10.76 -2.09 -15.56
CA ARG A 111 10.31 -2.55 -14.26
C ARG A 111 11.40 -2.31 -13.24
N ASP A 112 11.09 -1.52 -12.23
CA ASP A 112 11.88 -1.43 -11.01
C ASP A 112 11.28 -2.39 -10.00
N GLU A 113 12.12 -3.15 -9.32
CA GLU A 113 11.69 -4.14 -8.35
C GLU A 113 12.59 -4.12 -7.13
N MET A 114 11.97 -4.17 -5.94
CA MET A 114 12.66 -4.27 -4.66
C MET A 114 12.21 -5.54 -3.96
N HIS A 115 13.10 -6.52 -3.88
CA HIS A 115 12.85 -7.79 -3.19
C HIS A 115 12.98 -7.59 -1.68
N ILE A 116 11.90 -7.89 -0.95
CA ILE A 116 11.80 -7.69 0.49
C ILE A 116 11.40 -8.97 1.24
N GLY A 117 10.76 -9.91 0.55
CA GLY A 117 10.35 -11.18 1.13
C GLY A 117 9.48 -11.05 2.37
N VAL A 118 8.53 -10.09 2.39
CA VAL A 118 7.61 -9.94 3.52
C VAL A 118 6.60 -11.08 3.52
N ALA A 119 6.49 -11.73 4.67
CA ALA A 119 5.42 -12.67 4.96
C ALA A 119 4.64 -12.17 6.19
N TYR A 120 3.32 -12.25 6.14
CA TYR A 120 2.47 -11.82 7.25
C TYR A 120 1.25 -12.71 7.38
N ALA A 121 0.66 -12.73 8.58
CA ALA A 121 -0.63 -13.34 8.81
C ALA A 121 -1.52 -12.39 9.60
N SER A 122 -2.82 -12.43 9.30
CA SER A 122 -3.83 -11.64 9.99
C SER A 122 -4.82 -12.58 10.66
N ARG A 123 -5.26 -12.19 11.86
CA ARG A 123 -6.27 -12.91 12.66
C ARG A 123 -7.18 -11.91 13.34
N SER A 124 -8.47 -12.25 13.42
CA SER A 124 -9.46 -11.43 14.13
C SER A 124 -9.66 -11.95 15.56
N TYR A 125 -9.88 -11.02 16.48
CA TYR A 125 -10.16 -11.31 17.89
C TYR A 125 -11.35 -10.46 18.36
N ARG A 126 -12.04 -10.93 19.41
CA ARG A 126 -13.04 -10.15 20.12
C ARG A 126 -12.36 -8.99 20.86
N ARG A 127 -12.93 -7.79 20.70
CA ARG A 127 -12.45 -6.60 21.43
C ARG A 127 -13.21 -6.45 22.73
N GLU A 128 -12.48 -6.37 23.84
CA GLU A 128 -13.01 -6.06 25.15
C GLU A 128 -12.63 -4.62 25.57
N PRO A 129 -13.42 -3.98 26.46
CA PRO A 129 -13.21 -2.57 26.84
C PRO A 129 -11.87 -2.28 27.53
N ASP A 130 -11.31 -3.25 28.25
CA ASP A 130 -10.04 -3.15 28.98
C ASP A 130 -8.80 -3.38 28.10
N HIS A 131 -9.01 -3.82 26.86
CA HIS A 131 -7.90 -3.99 25.92
C HIS A 131 -7.27 -2.64 25.55
N LEU A 132 -5.93 -2.56 25.60
CA LEU A 132 -5.12 -1.39 25.24
C LEU A 132 -5.52 -0.09 25.97
N GLU A 133 -6.04 -0.19 27.20
CA GLU A 133 -6.45 1.00 27.99
C GLU A 133 -7.39 1.93 27.22
N GLY A 134 -8.24 1.38 26.34
CA GLY A 134 -9.19 2.12 25.51
C GLY A 134 -8.64 2.68 24.19
N ASP A 135 -7.36 2.47 23.87
CA ASP A 135 -6.81 2.80 22.55
C ASP A 135 -7.47 1.99 21.43
N ASN A 136 -7.49 2.57 20.21
CA ASN A 136 -8.06 1.92 19.03
C ASN A 136 -7.03 1.15 18.20
N GLY A 137 -5.79 1.11 18.62
CA GLY A 137 -4.76 0.33 17.97
C GLY A 137 -3.33 0.65 18.37
N ILE A 138 -2.45 -0.25 17.99
CA ILE A 138 -1.00 -0.12 18.15
C ILE A 138 -0.30 -0.62 16.89
N VAL A 139 0.80 0.04 16.56
CA VAL A 139 1.69 -0.35 15.46
C VAL A 139 3.10 -0.51 16.01
N ILE A 140 3.64 -1.71 15.86
CA ILE A 140 5.01 -2.06 16.21
C ILE A 140 5.78 -2.25 14.90
N ALA A 141 6.63 -1.28 14.57
CA ALA A 141 7.37 -1.29 13.31
C ALA A 141 8.59 -2.23 13.38
N ALA A 142 8.88 -2.91 12.28
CA ALA A 142 10.12 -3.64 12.12
C ALA A 142 11.33 -2.71 12.11
N THR A 143 12.45 -3.20 12.61
CA THR A 143 13.74 -2.51 12.62
C THR A 143 14.84 -3.45 12.08
N PRO A 144 16.01 -2.93 11.66
CA PRO A 144 17.11 -3.79 11.25
C PRO A 144 17.55 -4.81 12.31
N GLY A 145 17.42 -4.48 13.59
CA GLY A 145 17.75 -5.39 14.71
C GLY A 145 16.64 -6.37 15.08
N ASN A 146 15.41 -6.07 14.70
CA ASN A 146 14.26 -7.00 14.81
C ASN A 146 13.36 -6.82 13.58
N PRO A 147 13.52 -7.67 12.54
CA PRO A 147 12.79 -7.53 11.28
C PRO A 147 11.31 -7.98 11.36
N ARG A 148 10.75 -8.10 12.56
CA ARG A 148 9.36 -8.45 12.82
C ARG A 148 8.53 -7.22 13.17
N ALA A 149 7.31 -7.19 12.68
CA ALA A 149 6.35 -6.11 12.88
C ALA A 149 5.01 -6.65 13.38
N GLY A 150 4.23 -5.80 14.02
CA GLY A 150 2.88 -6.13 14.43
C GLY A 150 1.97 -4.91 14.37
N VAL A 151 0.73 -5.14 13.97
CA VAL A 151 -0.34 -4.14 13.97
C VAL A 151 -1.57 -4.75 14.61
N LEU A 152 -2.17 -4.04 15.55
CA LEU A 152 -3.44 -4.37 16.15
C LEU A 152 -4.34 -3.14 16.00
N LEU A 153 -5.47 -3.27 15.31
CA LEU A 153 -6.41 -2.19 15.05
C LEU A 153 -7.83 -2.62 15.36
N ALA A 154 -8.59 -1.72 15.98
CA ALA A 154 -10.01 -1.90 16.17
C ALA A 154 -10.73 -1.96 14.81
N GLN A 155 -11.82 -2.70 14.75
CA GLN A 155 -12.72 -2.77 13.61
C GLN A 155 -14.17 -2.67 14.09
N GLU A 156 -15.07 -2.53 13.15
CA GLU A 156 -16.52 -2.60 13.40
C GLU A 156 -16.90 -3.94 14.06
N GLY A 157 -18.05 -3.95 14.75
CA GLY A 157 -18.57 -5.15 15.39
C GLY A 157 -17.78 -5.63 16.61
N GLY A 158 -17.12 -4.69 17.32
CA GLY A 158 -16.37 -5.04 18.54
C GLY A 158 -15.22 -6.02 18.28
N ARG A 159 -14.42 -5.81 17.24
CA ARG A 159 -13.33 -6.71 16.85
C ARG A 159 -11.99 -6.01 16.83
N TRP A 160 -10.95 -6.79 17.04
CA TRP A 160 -9.58 -6.47 16.68
C TRP A 160 -9.18 -7.21 15.42
N ILE A 161 -8.43 -6.56 14.54
CA ILE A 161 -7.58 -7.25 13.57
C ILE A 161 -6.14 -7.17 14.05
N VAL A 162 -5.49 -8.31 14.16
CA VAL A 162 -4.06 -8.42 14.43
C VAL A 162 -3.39 -8.87 13.16
N THR A 163 -2.36 -8.15 12.72
CA THR A 163 -1.49 -8.55 11.61
C THR A 163 -0.06 -8.58 12.13
N LEU A 164 0.55 -9.75 12.09
CA LEU A 164 1.96 -9.96 12.37
C LEU A 164 2.71 -10.13 11.07
N ALA A 165 3.91 -9.60 10.96
CA ALA A 165 4.70 -9.64 9.73
C ALA A 165 6.19 -9.80 10.04
N GLY A 166 6.91 -10.43 9.11
CA GLY A 166 8.37 -10.50 9.13
C GLY A 166 8.96 -10.34 7.74
N TYR A 167 10.18 -9.86 7.69
CA TYR A 167 10.97 -9.73 6.46
C TYR A 167 11.73 -11.02 6.16
N PHE A 168 12.21 -11.16 4.93
CA PHE A 168 13.07 -12.27 4.49
C PHE A 168 12.43 -13.66 4.60
N GLY A 169 11.09 -13.72 4.49
CA GLY A 169 10.35 -14.96 4.61
C GLY A 169 10.11 -15.43 6.06
N ASP A 170 10.58 -14.68 7.06
CA ASP A 170 10.34 -14.95 8.48
C ASP A 170 8.91 -14.52 8.88
N GLY A 171 7.91 -15.20 8.32
CA GLY A 171 6.50 -14.94 8.61
C GLY A 171 6.00 -15.65 9.84
N PRO A 172 4.90 -15.13 10.45
CA PRO A 172 4.25 -15.81 11.57
C PRO A 172 3.68 -17.17 11.12
N PRO A 173 3.75 -18.21 11.98
CA PRO A 173 3.07 -19.48 11.77
C PRO A 173 1.56 -19.31 11.62
N SER A 174 0.91 -20.30 10.99
CA SER A 174 -0.54 -20.31 10.78
C SER A 174 -1.32 -21.03 11.89
N ASP A 175 -0.63 -21.69 12.81
CA ASP A 175 -1.23 -22.27 14.02
C ASP A 175 -1.31 -21.23 15.14
N SER A 176 -2.25 -21.41 16.07
CA SER A 176 -2.53 -20.43 17.14
C SER A 176 -1.37 -20.22 18.09
N ASP A 177 -0.67 -21.29 18.48
CA ASP A 177 0.41 -21.23 19.46
C ASP A 177 1.65 -20.56 18.85
N GLY A 178 2.02 -20.94 17.63
CA GLY A 178 3.11 -20.33 16.87
C GLY A 178 2.84 -18.87 16.57
N TYR A 179 1.59 -18.50 16.26
CA TYR A 179 1.20 -17.11 16.05
C TYR A 179 1.36 -16.26 17.31
N ALA A 180 0.94 -16.78 18.47
CA ALA A 180 1.12 -16.11 19.76
C ALA A 180 2.60 -16.02 20.15
N ALA A 181 3.38 -17.10 19.95
CA ALA A 181 4.82 -17.10 20.17
C ALA A 181 5.55 -16.09 19.29
N PHE A 182 5.14 -15.93 18.03
CA PHE A 182 5.70 -14.90 17.16
C PHE A 182 5.42 -13.49 17.71
N ALA A 183 4.20 -13.23 18.18
CA ALA A 183 3.85 -11.92 18.77
C ALA A 183 4.69 -11.61 20.01
N ALA A 184 5.05 -12.62 20.82
CA ALA A 184 5.91 -12.45 21.99
C ALA A 184 7.34 -12.03 21.64
N THR A 185 7.78 -12.20 20.40
CA THR A 185 9.11 -11.76 19.93
C THR A 185 9.16 -10.30 19.49
N LEU A 186 8.03 -9.60 19.45
CA LEU A 186 7.99 -8.19 19.10
C LEU A 186 8.64 -7.32 20.17
N PRO A 187 9.18 -6.13 19.81
CA PRO A 187 9.81 -5.23 20.78
C PRO A 187 8.89 -4.71 21.90
N SER A 188 7.57 -4.73 21.68
CA SER A 188 6.56 -4.43 22.70
C SER A 188 5.64 -5.62 22.88
N GLN A 189 5.24 -5.85 24.14
CA GLN A 189 4.37 -6.97 24.51
C GLN A 189 2.87 -6.64 24.39
N ASP A 190 2.49 -5.42 24.02
CA ASP A 190 1.10 -4.97 24.02
C ASP A 190 0.20 -5.84 23.13
N ILE A 191 0.65 -6.19 21.92
CA ILE A 191 -0.10 -7.09 21.02
C ILE A 191 -0.19 -8.49 21.61
N HIS A 192 0.92 -9.02 22.11
CA HIS A 192 0.95 -10.34 22.74
C HIS A 192 0.03 -10.40 23.96
N ALA A 193 0.00 -9.37 24.80
CA ALA A 193 -0.88 -9.29 25.97
C ALA A 193 -2.36 -9.38 25.56
N VAL A 194 -2.77 -8.66 24.50
CA VAL A 194 -4.16 -8.70 24.01
C VAL A 194 -4.50 -10.09 23.47
N ILE A 195 -3.68 -10.68 22.59
CA ILE A 195 -4.01 -11.97 21.95
C ILE A 195 -4.01 -13.15 22.92
N ARG A 196 -3.34 -13.05 24.09
CA ARG A 196 -3.38 -14.06 25.14
C ARG A 196 -4.72 -14.15 25.86
N THR A 197 -5.46 -13.07 25.94
CA THR A 197 -6.72 -12.96 26.69
C THR A 197 -7.94 -12.84 25.80
N ALA A 198 -7.77 -12.29 24.59
CA ALA A 198 -8.86 -12.09 23.65
C ALA A 198 -9.31 -13.40 22.99
N GLU A 199 -10.62 -13.58 22.86
CA GLU A 199 -11.22 -14.69 22.12
C GLU A 199 -10.88 -14.58 20.63
N PRO A 200 -10.23 -15.61 20.02
CA PRO A 200 -10.00 -15.65 18.59
C PRO A 200 -11.30 -15.91 17.83
N LEU A 201 -11.52 -15.18 16.74
CA LEU A 201 -12.75 -15.28 15.92
C LEU A 201 -12.54 -16.07 14.62
N ASP A 202 -11.29 -16.22 14.20
CA ASP A 202 -10.89 -16.99 13.00
C ASP A 202 -9.47 -17.54 13.18
N ASP A 203 -8.97 -18.25 12.17
CA ASP A 203 -7.59 -18.73 12.13
C ASP A 203 -6.64 -17.71 11.48
N PRO A 204 -5.33 -17.74 11.80
CA PRO A 204 -4.35 -16.89 11.14
C PRO A 204 -4.31 -17.13 9.63
N ARG A 205 -4.50 -16.09 8.83
CA ARG A 205 -4.51 -16.16 7.36
C ARG A 205 -3.17 -15.65 6.81
N PRO A 206 -2.30 -16.58 6.34
CA PRO A 206 -0.99 -16.21 5.84
C PRO A 206 -1.06 -15.57 4.45
N THR A 207 -0.18 -14.61 4.23
CA THR A 207 0.01 -13.94 2.94
C THR A 207 1.50 -13.67 2.73
N ARG A 208 1.95 -13.76 1.47
CA ARG A 208 3.33 -13.46 1.07
C ARG A 208 3.38 -12.29 0.11
N TYR A 209 4.30 -11.40 0.36
CA TYR A 209 4.55 -10.24 -0.48
C TYR A 209 6.06 -10.16 -0.82
N PRO A 210 6.48 -10.76 -1.94
CA PRO A 210 7.89 -10.95 -2.23
C PRO A 210 8.61 -9.65 -2.59
N SER A 211 7.94 -8.71 -3.27
CA SER A 211 8.61 -7.52 -3.79
C SER A 211 7.66 -6.35 -4.02
N SER A 212 8.15 -5.12 -3.83
CA SER A 212 7.56 -3.92 -4.38
C SER A 212 7.93 -3.81 -5.85
N ILE A 213 6.97 -3.43 -6.71
CA ILE A 213 7.17 -3.35 -8.16
C ILE A 213 6.66 -2.01 -8.65
N ARG A 214 7.44 -1.37 -9.54
CA ARG A 214 7.02 -0.18 -10.26
C ARG A 214 7.31 -0.33 -11.75
N HIS A 215 6.29 -0.19 -12.57
CA HIS A 215 6.38 -0.13 -14.02
C HIS A 215 6.49 1.32 -14.48
N ARG A 216 7.58 1.70 -15.14
CA ARG A 216 7.91 3.06 -15.58
C ARG A 216 7.19 3.42 -16.88
N TYR A 217 5.85 3.46 -16.85
CA TYR A 217 5.04 3.84 -18.02
C TYR A 217 5.34 5.28 -18.49
N GLU A 218 5.74 6.16 -17.59
CA GLU A 218 6.13 7.53 -17.87
C GLU A 218 7.33 7.67 -18.82
N HIS A 219 8.16 6.62 -18.92
CA HIS A 219 9.32 6.58 -19.81
C HIS A 219 8.98 6.06 -21.22
N LEU A 220 7.77 5.54 -21.43
CA LEU A 220 7.35 5.09 -22.75
C LEU A 220 7.19 6.25 -23.71
N ARG A 221 7.85 6.17 -24.87
CA ARG A 221 7.74 7.19 -25.93
C ARG A 221 6.40 7.10 -26.67
N ARG A 222 5.84 5.89 -26.77
CA ARG A 222 4.56 5.61 -27.45
C ARG A 222 3.71 4.69 -26.56
N MET A 223 2.42 4.96 -26.54
CA MET A 223 1.37 4.10 -25.98
C MET A 223 0.18 4.15 -26.94
N PRO A 224 -0.64 3.10 -27.02
CA PRO A 224 -1.86 3.16 -27.79
C PRO A 224 -2.77 4.26 -27.25
N GLU A 225 -3.50 4.91 -28.17
CA GLU A 225 -4.54 5.88 -27.79
C GLU A 225 -5.66 5.15 -27.01
N ARG A 226 -6.34 5.88 -26.14
CA ARG A 226 -7.49 5.39 -25.36
C ARG A 226 -7.19 4.22 -24.41
N PHE A 227 -5.95 4.10 -23.96
CA PHE A 227 -5.54 3.13 -22.96
C PHE A 227 -4.79 3.78 -21.81
N VAL A 228 -5.22 3.48 -20.59
CA VAL A 228 -4.63 4.00 -19.33
C VAL A 228 -4.37 2.84 -18.40
N VAL A 229 -3.22 2.82 -17.75
CA VAL A 229 -2.89 1.89 -16.65
C VAL A 229 -2.92 2.66 -15.35
N PHE A 230 -3.47 2.05 -14.27
CA PHE A 230 -3.85 2.76 -13.06
C PHE A 230 -3.55 1.98 -11.78
N GLY A 231 -3.21 2.69 -10.70
CA GLY A 231 -3.09 2.13 -9.35
C GLY A 231 -1.99 1.07 -9.23
N ASP A 232 -2.30 -0.04 -8.56
CA ASP A 232 -1.34 -1.13 -8.36
C ASP A 232 -0.88 -1.82 -9.65
N ALA A 233 -1.54 -1.57 -10.79
CA ALA A 233 -1.06 -1.97 -12.10
C ALA A 233 0.18 -1.15 -12.56
N ILE A 234 0.38 0.05 -12.00
CA ILE A 234 1.58 0.86 -12.20
C ILE A 234 2.60 0.55 -11.10
N CYS A 235 2.17 0.63 -9.83
CA CYS A 235 3.09 0.57 -8.71
C CYS A 235 2.48 -0.12 -7.50
N THR A 236 3.11 -1.21 -7.07
CA THR A 236 2.76 -1.92 -5.83
C THR A 236 3.80 -1.65 -4.75
N PHE A 237 3.34 -1.34 -3.56
CA PHE A 237 4.19 -0.98 -2.42
C PHE A 237 4.20 -2.10 -1.38
N ASN A 238 5.28 -2.20 -0.63
CA ASN A 238 5.33 -3.01 0.58
C ASN A 238 4.13 -2.66 1.50
N PRO A 239 3.24 -3.63 1.80
CA PRO A 239 1.99 -3.38 2.53
C PRO A 239 2.22 -2.85 3.96
N ILE A 240 3.39 -3.06 4.54
CA ILE A 240 3.76 -2.55 5.88
C ILE A 240 3.65 -1.01 5.96
N TYR A 241 3.86 -0.31 4.84
CA TYR A 241 3.76 1.15 4.81
C TYR A 241 2.32 1.68 4.68
N GLY A 242 1.36 0.85 4.26
CA GLY A 242 -0.06 1.20 4.20
C GLY A 242 -0.44 2.28 3.17
N GLN A 243 0.40 2.56 2.16
CA GLN A 243 0.24 3.73 1.28
C GLN A 243 -0.54 3.47 -0.01
N GLY A 244 -0.73 2.21 -0.43
CA GLY A 244 -1.26 1.87 -1.77
C GLY A 244 -2.62 2.51 -2.08
N MET A 245 -3.60 2.40 -1.19
CA MET A 245 -4.94 2.98 -1.41
C MET A 245 -4.91 4.52 -1.48
N THR A 246 -4.08 5.17 -0.66
CA THR A 246 -3.93 6.64 -0.69
C THR A 246 -3.33 7.10 -2.02
N VAL A 247 -2.33 6.37 -2.54
CA VAL A 247 -1.71 6.67 -3.83
C VAL A 247 -2.73 6.49 -4.96
N ALA A 248 -3.48 5.39 -4.97
CA ALA A 248 -4.52 5.14 -5.97
C ALA A 248 -5.62 6.24 -5.94
N ALA A 249 -6.03 6.69 -4.75
CA ALA A 249 -6.98 7.80 -4.63
C ALA A 249 -6.40 9.12 -5.19
N ALA A 250 -5.13 9.42 -4.94
CA ALA A 250 -4.47 10.59 -5.51
C ALA A 250 -4.31 10.47 -7.04
N GLU A 251 -4.01 9.28 -7.56
CA GLU A 251 -3.99 9.02 -9.00
C GLU A 251 -5.37 9.24 -9.64
N ALA A 252 -6.47 8.89 -8.96
CA ALA A 252 -7.82 9.15 -9.46
C ALA A 252 -8.08 10.64 -9.68
N LEU A 253 -7.58 11.51 -8.80
CA LEU A 253 -7.65 12.96 -8.99
C LEU A 253 -6.83 13.42 -10.21
N VAL A 254 -5.65 12.84 -10.42
CA VAL A 254 -4.82 13.08 -11.60
C VAL A 254 -5.53 12.64 -12.88
N LEU A 255 -6.18 11.46 -12.85
CA LEU A 255 -6.94 10.95 -13.99
C LEU A 255 -8.11 11.85 -14.34
N ARG A 256 -8.89 12.27 -13.34
CA ARG A 256 -9.98 13.25 -13.52
C ARG A 256 -9.48 14.52 -14.23
N ASP A 257 -8.36 15.06 -13.78
CA ASP A 257 -7.78 16.27 -14.39
C ASP A 257 -7.21 16.03 -15.80
N CYS A 258 -6.79 14.79 -16.10
CA CYS A 258 -6.42 14.40 -17.46
C CYS A 258 -7.65 14.29 -18.37
N LEU A 259 -8.73 13.68 -17.89
CA LEU A 259 -9.98 13.53 -18.65
C LEU A 259 -10.60 14.88 -19.01
N ARG A 260 -10.59 15.86 -18.09
CA ARG A 260 -11.05 17.23 -18.37
C ARG A 260 -10.33 17.92 -19.53
N ARG A 261 -9.14 17.47 -19.88
CA ARG A 261 -8.33 17.98 -21.01
C ARG A 261 -8.49 17.16 -22.29
N GLY A 262 -9.44 16.24 -22.33
CA GLY A 262 -9.72 15.33 -23.42
C GLY A 262 -8.93 14.02 -23.36
N THR A 263 -9.25 13.11 -24.26
CA THR A 263 -8.72 11.73 -24.27
C THR A 263 -7.48 11.55 -25.14
N GLN A 264 -7.06 12.58 -25.91
CA GLN A 264 -5.90 12.51 -26.78
C GLN A 264 -4.61 12.24 -25.98
N GLN A 265 -3.87 11.22 -26.33
CA GLN A 265 -2.64 10.76 -25.65
C GLN A 265 -2.80 10.62 -24.12
N ILE A 266 -4.02 10.29 -23.66
CA ILE A 266 -4.35 10.27 -22.24
C ILE A 266 -3.45 9.31 -21.45
N GLY A 267 -3.13 8.13 -21.98
CA GLY A 267 -2.26 7.14 -21.31
C GLY A 267 -0.89 7.72 -20.96
N ARG A 268 -0.22 8.36 -21.92
CA ARG A 268 1.10 8.99 -21.69
C ARG A 268 1.00 10.21 -20.77
N ARG A 269 -0.03 11.02 -20.97
CA ARG A 269 -0.24 12.23 -20.16
C ARG A 269 -0.52 11.87 -18.70
N PHE A 270 -1.35 10.85 -18.49
CA PHE A 270 -1.64 10.33 -17.16
C PHE A 270 -0.39 9.73 -16.53
N ALA A 271 0.31 8.80 -17.19
CA ALA A 271 1.49 8.14 -16.67
C ALA A 271 2.56 9.15 -16.18
N ARG A 272 2.83 10.22 -16.94
CA ARG A 272 3.78 11.27 -16.54
C ARG A 272 3.33 12.08 -15.32
N ARG A 273 2.03 12.28 -15.15
CA ARG A 273 1.50 13.00 -13.97
C ARG A 273 1.35 12.10 -12.76
N ALA A 274 0.92 10.86 -12.95
CA ALA A 274 0.83 9.85 -11.91
C ALA A 274 2.21 9.53 -11.33
N ALA A 275 3.26 9.49 -12.17
CA ALA A 275 4.63 9.28 -11.70
C ALA A 275 5.02 10.27 -10.61
N LYS A 276 4.61 11.54 -10.70
CA LYS A 276 4.89 12.58 -9.67
C LYS A 276 4.18 12.30 -8.34
N VAL A 277 3.04 11.63 -8.37
CA VAL A 277 2.31 11.19 -7.17
C VAL A 277 3.00 9.97 -6.57
N ILE A 278 3.45 9.05 -7.41
CA ILE A 278 4.07 7.77 -7.03
C ILE A 278 5.51 7.98 -6.52
N ASP A 279 6.27 8.95 -7.03
CA ASP A 279 7.69 9.14 -6.71
C ASP A 279 7.96 9.25 -5.21
N ILE A 280 7.18 10.07 -4.50
CA ILE A 280 7.38 10.28 -3.06
C ILE A 280 7.14 8.99 -2.25
N PRO A 281 5.96 8.32 -2.34
CA PRO A 281 5.74 7.08 -1.62
C PRO A 281 6.71 5.96 -2.05
N TRP A 282 7.09 5.89 -3.34
CA TRP A 282 8.09 4.94 -3.81
C TRP A 282 9.45 5.16 -3.13
N ASP A 283 9.94 6.40 -3.07
CA ASP A 283 11.20 6.74 -2.41
C ASP A 283 11.16 6.45 -0.90
N ILE A 284 10.02 6.71 -0.24
CA ILE A 284 9.83 6.39 1.18
C ILE A 284 9.91 4.88 1.41
N VAL A 285 9.19 4.09 0.62
CA VAL A 285 9.13 2.62 0.76
C VAL A 285 10.50 2.01 0.45
N VAL A 286 11.07 2.30 -0.71
CA VAL A 286 12.38 1.75 -1.12
C VAL A 286 13.48 2.21 -0.18
N GLY A 287 13.50 3.49 0.20
CA GLY A 287 14.47 4.02 1.16
C GLY A 287 14.36 3.36 2.53
N GLY A 288 13.13 3.15 2.99
CA GLY A 288 12.83 2.46 4.24
C GLY A 288 13.25 0.98 4.23
N ASP A 289 12.93 0.26 3.16
CA ASP A 289 13.30 -1.16 3.01
C ASP A 289 14.83 -1.33 2.91
N LEU A 290 15.54 -0.41 2.26
CA LEU A 290 17.00 -0.42 2.19
C LEU A 290 17.72 -0.21 3.56
N ARG A 291 17.00 0.09 4.64
CA ARG A 291 17.55 0.07 6.01
C ARG A 291 17.90 -1.34 6.46
N PHE A 292 17.21 -2.35 5.96
CA PHE A 292 17.43 -3.74 6.32
C PHE A 292 18.63 -4.31 5.53
N PRO A 293 19.66 -4.86 6.20
CA PRO A 293 20.85 -5.36 5.52
C PRO A 293 20.58 -6.43 4.48
N GLY A 294 19.57 -7.30 4.72
CA GLY A 294 19.18 -8.38 3.82
C GLY A 294 18.42 -7.94 2.56
N VAL A 295 17.99 -6.67 2.47
CA VAL A 295 17.36 -6.16 1.24
C VAL A 295 18.43 -5.80 0.23
N GLU A 296 18.35 -6.41 -0.95
CA GLU A 296 19.26 -6.11 -2.05
C GLU A 296 18.93 -4.76 -2.69
N GLY A 297 19.96 -3.99 -3.01
CA GLY A 297 19.79 -2.71 -3.68
C GLY A 297 20.91 -1.72 -3.40
N ARG A 298 21.01 -0.70 -4.28
CA ARG A 298 22.06 0.33 -4.17
C ARG A 298 21.74 1.32 -3.06
N ARG A 299 22.50 1.29 -1.99
CA ARG A 299 22.45 2.27 -0.88
C ARG A 299 23.28 3.49 -1.25
N SER A 300 22.72 4.40 -2.07
CA SER A 300 23.37 5.66 -2.40
C SER A 300 23.70 6.48 -1.15
N LEU A 301 24.62 7.44 -1.26
CA LEU A 301 24.93 8.36 -0.15
C LEU A 301 23.65 9.10 0.32
N LYS A 302 22.79 9.53 -0.62
CA LYS A 302 21.50 10.16 -0.32
C LYS A 302 20.64 9.23 0.57
N VAL A 303 20.47 7.97 0.21
CA VAL A 303 19.67 6.99 0.97
C VAL A 303 20.26 6.78 2.37
N ARG A 304 21.58 6.66 2.50
CA ARG A 304 22.24 6.50 3.81
C ARG A 304 22.04 7.72 4.72
N VAL A 305 22.20 8.92 4.17
CA VAL A 305 21.98 10.18 4.93
C VAL A 305 20.53 10.32 5.37
N ILE A 306 19.57 10.08 4.47
CA ILE A 306 18.15 10.14 4.80
C ILE A 306 17.79 9.11 5.88
N ASN A 307 18.23 7.87 5.74
CA ASN A 307 17.94 6.82 6.71
C ASN A 307 18.56 7.11 8.08
N GLY A 308 19.78 7.61 8.14
CA GLY A 308 20.42 8.05 9.39
C GLY A 308 19.70 9.25 10.04
N TYR A 309 19.13 10.14 9.23
CA TYR A 309 18.30 11.23 9.73
C TYR A 309 16.96 10.71 10.27
N LEU A 310 16.27 9.82 9.54
CA LEU A 310 15.00 9.23 9.96
C LEU A 310 15.12 8.43 11.27
N GLU A 311 16.25 7.75 11.48
CA GLU A 311 16.53 7.10 12.77
C GLU A 311 16.51 8.11 13.93
N ARG A 312 17.15 9.27 13.74
CA ARG A 312 17.12 10.36 14.72
C ARG A 312 15.73 10.96 14.91
N VAL A 313 14.95 11.07 13.82
CA VAL A 313 13.54 11.50 13.89
C VAL A 313 12.72 10.54 14.76
N HIS A 314 12.86 9.22 14.57
CA HIS A 314 12.17 8.22 15.39
C HIS A 314 12.57 8.29 16.87
N LEU A 315 13.87 8.48 17.16
CA LEU A 315 14.36 8.64 18.51
C LEU A 315 13.80 9.90 19.18
N ALA A 316 13.81 11.03 18.48
CA ALA A 316 13.27 12.30 19.00
C ALA A 316 11.74 12.26 19.15
N ALA A 317 11.01 11.64 18.23
CA ALA A 317 9.56 11.48 18.29
C ALA A 317 9.08 10.65 19.49
N ALA A 318 9.97 9.88 20.12
CA ALA A 318 9.65 9.15 21.35
C ALA A 318 9.43 10.08 22.56
N SER A 319 10.01 11.28 22.55
CA SER A 319 9.93 12.26 23.65
C SER A 319 9.34 13.62 23.23
N ASP A 320 9.43 14.01 21.96
CA ASP A 320 8.92 15.27 21.42
C ASP A 320 7.68 15.05 20.53
N PRO A 321 6.47 15.44 21.01
CA PRO A 321 5.23 15.27 20.22
C PRO A 321 5.21 16.07 18.91
N ALA A 322 5.94 17.20 18.82
CA ALA A 322 5.97 18.00 17.58
C ALA A 322 6.73 17.27 16.47
N VAL A 323 7.81 16.57 16.81
CA VAL A 323 8.54 15.70 15.87
C VAL A 323 7.65 14.52 15.47
N GLY A 324 6.94 13.90 16.42
CA GLY A 324 5.98 12.83 16.16
C GLY A 324 4.88 13.24 15.18
N ARG A 325 4.28 14.42 15.39
CA ARG A 325 3.27 14.97 14.46
C ARG A 325 3.82 15.19 13.06
N ALA A 326 5.01 15.80 12.95
CA ALA A 326 5.63 16.02 11.65
C ALA A 326 5.92 14.70 10.91
N PHE A 327 6.43 13.70 11.63
CA PHE A 327 6.67 12.37 11.10
C PHE A 327 5.36 11.71 10.62
N LEU A 328 4.32 11.70 11.44
CA LEU A 328 3.02 11.13 11.08
C LEU A 328 2.39 11.82 9.87
N ALA A 329 2.50 13.14 9.77
CA ALA A 329 2.00 13.88 8.61
C ALA A 329 2.70 13.47 7.30
N VAL A 330 4.01 13.21 7.33
CA VAL A 330 4.76 12.71 6.17
C VAL A 330 4.41 11.24 5.87
N ALA A 331 4.38 10.39 6.90
CA ALA A 331 4.06 8.97 6.74
C ALA A 331 2.66 8.73 6.17
N ASN A 332 1.69 9.60 6.51
CA ASN A 332 0.32 9.56 5.99
C ASN A 332 0.13 10.39 4.69
N LEU A 333 1.21 10.86 4.06
CA LEU A 333 1.20 11.65 2.81
C LEU A 333 0.37 12.95 2.89
N THR A 334 0.09 13.47 4.09
CA THR A 334 -0.59 14.76 4.31
C THR A 334 0.39 15.94 4.29
N SER A 335 1.69 15.64 4.36
CA SER A 335 2.78 16.61 4.19
C SER A 335 3.90 16.02 3.34
N ARG A 336 4.67 16.90 2.69
CA ARG A 336 5.84 16.48 1.93
C ARG A 336 6.99 16.10 2.87
N PRO A 337 7.93 15.22 2.44
CA PRO A 337 9.09 14.81 3.24
C PRO A 337 9.96 15.96 3.76
N GLU A 338 10.03 17.08 3.03
CA GLU A 338 10.77 18.29 3.41
C GLU A 338 10.28 18.90 4.72
N ARG A 339 9.04 18.58 5.15
CA ARG A 339 8.51 18.99 6.46
C ARG A 339 9.39 18.54 7.63
N LEU A 340 10.07 17.41 7.49
CA LEU A 340 11.00 16.92 8.50
C LEU A 340 12.31 17.71 8.56
N LEU A 341 12.61 18.49 7.52
CA LEU A 341 13.85 19.27 7.40
C LEU A 341 13.67 20.75 7.74
N VAL A 342 12.44 21.20 8.01
CA VAL A 342 12.23 22.60 8.41
C VAL A 342 12.97 22.91 9.72
N PRO A 343 13.51 24.14 9.90
CA PRO A 343 14.42 24.47 10.99
C PRO A 343 13.91 24.13 12.39
N ASP A 344 12.63 24.35 12.67
CA ASP A 344 12.00 24.06 13.95
C ASP A 344 11.99 22.56 14.28
N VAL A 345 11.67 21.71 13.29
CA VAL A 345 11.66 20.25 13.43
C VAL A 345 13.10 19.72 13.51
N ALA A 346 13.98 20.17 12.61
CA ALA A 346 15.37 19.74 12.59
C ALA A 346 16.11 20.05 13.91
N ALA A 347 15.91 21.25 14.48
CA ALA A 347 16.48 21.62 15.75
C ALA A 347 15.97 20.73 16.91
N ARG A 348 14.69 20.35 16.90
CA ARG A 348 14.11 19.42 17.89
C ARG A 348 14.68 18.00 17.74
N VAL A 349 14.86 17.53 16.50
CA VAL A 349 15.48 16.23 16.23
C VAL A 349 16.92 16.19 16.76
N ILE A 350 17.72 17.22 16.51
CA ILE A 350 19.10 17.31 17.01
C ILE A 350 19.12 17.33 18.55
N ARG A 351 18.27 18.14 19.18
CA ARG A 351 18.19 18.26 20.66
C ARG A 351 17.77 16.94 21.31
N GLY A 352 16.73 16.27 20.78
CA GLY A 352 16.23 15.00 21.30
C GLY A 352 17.26 13.87 21.20
N THR A 353 18.14 13.90 20.19
CA THR A 353 19.23 12.93 20.04
C THR A 353 20.32 13.16 21.09
N TRP A 354 20.65 14.41 21.37
CA TRP A 354 21.67 14.80 22.37
C TRP A 354 21.30 14.38 23.79
N GLN A 355 20.05 14.61 24.20
CA GLN A 355 19.58 14.26 25.54
C GLN A 355 19.65 12.74 25.82
N ARG A 356 19.44 11.89 24.84
CA ARG A 356 19.53 10.44 25.01
C ARG A 356 20.96 9.92 25.03
N THR A 357 21.85 10.48 24.23
CA THR A 357 23.28 10.10 24.24
C THR A 357 23.97 10.53 25.54
N THR A 358 23.62 11.67 26.10
CA THR A 358 24.14 12.10 27.41
C THR A 358 23.51 11.32 28.57
N GLY A 359 22.18 11.05 28.56
CA GLY A 359 21.51 10.24 29.56
C GLY A 359 21.99 8.79 29.62
N ALA A 360 22.24 8.15 28.46
CA ALA A 360 22.82 6.81 28.41
C ALA A 360 24.27 6.75 28.92
N ARG A 361 25.06 7.79 28.67
CA ARG A 361 26.44 7.90 29.22
C ARG A 361 26.44 8.10 30.75
N THR A 362 25.54 8.91 31.27
CA THR A 362 25.42 9.11 32.72
C THR A 362 24.94 7.86 33.44
N ALA A 363 23.95 7.12 32.89
CA ALA A 363 23.49 5.87 33.46
C ALA A 363 24.53 4.74 33.41
N ALA A 364 25.44 4.74 32.43
CA ALA A 364 26.55 3.80 32.34
C ALA A 364 27.68 4.10 33.35
N LEU A 365 27.85 5.38 33.69
CA LEU A 365 28.84 5.81 34.71
C LEU A 365 28.35 5.60 36.15
N THR A 366 27.03 5.57 36.39
CA THR A 366 26.44 5.33 37.73
C THR A 366 26.30 3.84 38.07
N ARG A 367 26.58 2.93 37.13
CA ARG A 367 26.58 1.46 37.34
C ARG A 367 27.99 0.87 37.48
N ARG A 368 29.02 1.68 37.62
CA ARG A 368 30.38 1.28 37.99
C ARG A 368 30.66 1.86 39.41
#